data_0d7473ac39c07060a4d3fc6e73ae02bb
#
_entry.id   0d7473ac39c07060a4d3fc6e73ae02bb
#
_cell.length_a   1.000
_cell.length_b   1.000
_cell.length_c   1.000
_cell.angle_alpha   90.00
_cell.angle_beta   90.00
_cell.angle_gamma   90.00
#
_symmetry.space_group_name_H-M   'P 1'
#
loop_
_entity.id
_entity.type
_entity.pdbx_description
1 polymer ?
#
loop_
_entity_poly.entity_id
_entity_poly.type
_entity_poly.pdbx_seq_one_letter_code
_entity_poly.pdbx_strand_id
1 'polypeptide(L)'
;MIESTAAKEPSSHRTLQHVVSFKFKEGASSVQIENVEKAFVALKGKIPEIVSLEWGTNNSPEGLNKGFTHCFIVTFKDEKGRSVYLPHPEHKAFVKILKPILDDVFVIDFWTD
;
A
#
# COMPACT_ATOMS: atom_id res chain seq x y z
N MET A 1 -0.68 -9.90 -30.31
CA MET A 1 -0.10 -9.50 -29.71
C MET A 1 0.93 -9.58 -29.42
N ILE A 2 1.29 -9.79 -29.22
CA ILE A 2 2.04 -9.73 -28.60
C ILE A 2 2.88 -9.25 -28.53
N GLU A 3 2.92 -8.80 -28.98
CA GLU A 3 3.75 -8.06 -28.63
C GLU A 3 3.91 -7.75 -27.51
N SER A 4 3.56 -8.18 -27.17
CA SER A 4 3.37 -7.86 -25.83
C SER A 4 4.60 -7.82 -25.00
N THR A 5 5.68 -8.34 -25.45
CA THR A 5 6.93 -8.24 -24.73
C THR A 5 7.36 -6.79 -24.56
N ALA A 6 7.23 -6.02 -25.63
CA ALA A 6 7.55 -4.61 -25.53
C ALA A 6 6.64 -3.91 -24.52
N ALA A 7 5.38 -4.34 -24.44
CA ALA A 7 4.44 -3.73 -23.52
C ALA A 7 4.80 -4.00 -22.07
N LYS A 8 5.64 -5.00 -21.80
CA LYS A 8 6.04 -5.33 -20.44
C LYS A 8 7.26 -4.54 -19.97
N GLU A 9 7.88 -3.82 -20.86
CA GLU A 9 9.02 -3.02 -20.46
C GLU A 9 8.56 -1.71 -19.86
N PRO A 10 9.18 -1.26 -18.74
CA PRO A 10 8.79 0.02 -18.17
C PRO A 10 9.03 1.15 -19.15
N SER A 11 8.13 2.07 -19.21
CA SER A 11 8.27 3.28 -20.01
C SER A 11 8.24 4.47 -19.05
N SER A 12 8.49 5.67 -19.59
CA SER A 12 8.46 6.87 -18.78
C SER A 12 7.07 7.14 -18.19
N HIS A 13 6.02 6.49 -18.73
CA HIS A 13 4.66 6.68 -18.29
C HIS A 13 4.19 5.60 -17.32
N ARG A 14 4.96 4.53 -17.20
CA ARG A 14 4.57 3.43 -16.33
C ARG A 14 5.01 3.72 -14.91
N THR A 15 4.17 3.32 -13.96
CA THR A 15 4.49 3.39 -12.55
C THR A 15 4.15 2.07 -11.89
N LEU A 16 4.85 1.79 -10.79
CA LEU A 16 4.65 0.57 -10.04
C LEU A 16 3.67 0.86 -8.91
N GLN A 17 2.59 0.10 -8.88
CA GLN A 17 1.55 0.24 -7.85
C GLN A 17 1.73 -0.84 -6.81
N HIS A 18 1.86 -0.44 -5.56
CA HIS A 18 1.99 -1.33 -4.41
C HIS A 18 0.68 -1.22 -3.64
N VAL A 19 -0.17 -2.24 -3.76
CA VAL A 19 -1.52 -2.22 -3.20
C VAL A 19 -1.54 -3.04 -1.92
N VAL A 20 -1.91 -2.40 -0.82
CA VAL A 20 -1.86 -3.01 0.51
C VAL A 20 -3.23 -2.89 1.14
N SER A 21 -3.81 -4.02 1.55
CA SER A 21 -5.11 -4.03 2.22
C SER A 21 -4.95 -4.58 3.62
N PHE A 22 -5.67 -3.99 4.58
CA PHE A 22 -5.60 -4.39 5.98
C PHE A 22 -6.93 -4.92 6.49
N LYS A 23 -6.82 -5.99 7.28
CA LYS A 23 -7.90 -6.49 8.11
C LYS A 23 -7.43 -6.30 9.55
N PHE A 24 -8.15 -5.49 10.31
CA PHE A 24 -7.78 -5.21 11.70
C PHE A 24 -8.39 -6.22 12.64
N LYS A 25 -7.74 -6.43 13.78
CA LYS A 25 -8.25 -7.29 14.83
C LYS A 25 -9.58 -6.74 15.34
N GLU A 26 -10.44 -7.65 15.77
CA GLU A 26 -11.77 -7.28 16.23
C GLU A 26 -11.76 -6.27 17.39
N GLY A 27 -10.76 -6.38 18.27
CA GLY A 27 -10.65 -5.46 19.40
C GLY A 27 -9.95 -4.14 19.10
N ALA A 28 -9.55 -3.90 17.86
CA ALA A 28 -8.87 -2.65 17.53
C ALA A 28 -9.84 -1.48 17.70
N SER A 29 -9.39 -0.45 18.42
CA SER A 29 -10.22 0.74 18.64
C SER A 29 -10.15 1.67 17.44
N SER A 30 -11.15 2.56 17.34
CA SER A 30 -11.16 3.55 16.27
C SER A 30 -9.95 4.47 16.35
N VAL A 31 -9.48 4.77 17.56
CA VAL A 31 -8.29 5.62 17.73
C VAL A 31 -7.04 4.91 17.23
N GLN A 32 -6.90 3.62 17.53
CA GLN A 32 -5.75 2.83 17.04
C GLN A 32 -5.75 2.75 15.53
N ILE A 33 -6.91 2.52 14.93
CA ILE A 33 -7.03 2.44 13.47
C ILE A 33 -6.68 3.80 12.85
N GLU A 34 -7.19 4.88 13.43
CA GLU A 34 -6.90 6.22 12.93
C GLU A 34 -5.42 6.53 13.00
N ASN A 35 -4.74 6.09 14.06
CA ASN A 35 -3.30 6.28 14.17
C ASN A 35 -2.55 5.56 13.05
N VAL A 36 -3.01 4.37 12.67
CA VAL A 36 -2.43 3.63 11.54
C VAL A 36 -2.65 4.40 10.23
N GLU A 37 -3.85 4.90 10.01
CA GLU A 37 -4.17 5.66 8.81
C GLU A 37 -3.26 6.86 8.67
N LYS A 38 -3.13 7.64 9.74
CA LYS A 38 -2.29 8.85 9.74
C LYS A 38 -0.82 8.52 9.56
N ALA A 39 -0.35 7.47 10.22
CA ALA A 39 1.05 7.08 10.14
C ALA A 39 1.41 6.59 8.74
N PHE A 40 0.50 5.87 8.07
CA PHE A 40 0.75 5.41 6.71
C PHE A 40 0.83 6.61 5.75
N VAL A 41 -0.16 7.49 5.82
CA VAL A 41 -0.21 8.68 4.97
C VAL A 41 1.04 9.55 5.16
N ALA A 42 1.55 9.63 6.38
CA ALA A 42 2.73 10.44 6.68
C ALA A 42 3.99 9.93 5.98
N LEU A 43 4.02 8.66 5.55
CA LEU A 43 5.19 8.11 4.87
C LEU A 43 5.49 8.83 3.56
N LYS A 44 4.49 9.38 2.90
CA LYS A 44 4.69 10.12 1.66
C LYS A 44 5.67 11.26 1.85
N GLY A 45 5.61 11.96 2.97
CA GLY A 45 6.52 13.07 3.27
C GLY A 45 7.85 12.65 3.86
N LYS A 46 8.00 11.36 4.22
CA LYS A 46 9.21 10.86 4.88
C LYS A 46 10.08 10.02 3.98
N ILE A 47 9.52 9.44 2.93
CA ILE A 47 10.24 8.55 2.01
C ILE A 47 10.13 9.13 0.61
N PRO A 48 11.21 9.76 0.11
CA PRO A 48 11.17 10.45 -1.19
C PRO A 48 10.81 9.56 -2.36
N GLU A 49 11.06 8.25 -2.27
CA GLU A 49 10.76 7.31 -3.36
C GLU A 49 9.28 7.14 -3.61
N ILE A 50 8.44 7.54 -2.67
CA ILE A 50 6.99 7.44 -2.85
C ILE A 50 6.52 8.57 -3.78
N VAL A 51 6.03 8.20 -4.96
CA VAL A 51 5.50 9.16 -5.92
C VAL A 51 4.14 9.68 -5.48
N SER A 52 3.28 8.76 -5.06
CA SER A 52 1.96 9.13 -4.54
C SER A 52 1.47 8.05 -3.58
N LEU A 53 0.55 8.43 -2.72
CA LEU A 53 -0.06 7.51 -1.77
C LEU A 53 -1.53 7.88 -1.66
N GLU A 54 -2.40 6.93 -1.99
CA GLU A 54 -3.84 7.10 -1.91
C GLU A 54 -4.42 5.98 -1.09
N TRP A 55 -5.55 6.22 -0.45
CA TRP A 55 -6.17 5.19 0.35
C TRP A 55 -7.64 5.46 0.57
N GLY A 56 -8.34 4.42 0.99
CA GLY A 56 -9.74 4.52 1.33
C GLY A 56 -10.21 3.30 2.08
N THR A 57 -11.46 3.33 2.50
CA THR A 57 -12.09 2.21 3.17
C THR A 57 -13.06 1.53 2.22
N ASN A 58 -13.29 0.24 2.45
CA ASN A 58 -14.18 -0.55 1.60
C ASN A 58 -15.61 -0.01 1.63
N ASN A 59 -16.19 0.16 0.45
CA ASN A 59 -17.61 0.47 0.35
C ASN A 59 -18.30 -0.40 -0.71
N SER A 60 -17.68 -1.53 -1.08
CA SER A 60 -18.28 -2.43 -2.05
C SER A 60 -19.52 -3.10 -1.46
N PRO A 61 -20.63 -3.10 -2.19
CA PRO A 61 -21.86 -3.75 -1.69
C PRO A 61 -21.87 -5.27 -1.87
N GLU A 62 -20.83 -5.83 -2.50
CA GLU A 62 -20.84 -7.26 -2.82
C GLU A 62 -20.58 -8.17 -1.63
N GLY A 63 -19.98 -7.64 -0.56
CA GLY A 63 -19.67 -8.47 0.61
C GLY A 63 -18.53 -9.44 0.36
N LEU A 64 -17.59 -9.11 -0.53
CA LEU A 64 -16.50 -10.00 -0.92
C LEU A 64 -15.15 -9.51 -0.42
N ASN A 65 -15.13 -8.56 0.51
CA ASN A 65 -13.89 -7.97 1.00
C ASN A 65 -13.17 -8.81 2.06
N LYS A 66 -13.73 -9.95 2.47
CA LYS A 66 -13.06 -10.90 3.36
C LYS A 66 -12.59 -10.30 4.68
N GLY A 67 -13.28 -9.26 5.15
CA GLY A 67 -12.92 -8.58 6.39
C GLY A 67 -11.86 -7.50 6.22
N PHE A 68 -11.33 -7.32 5.02
CA PHE A 68 -10.38 -6.24 4.75
C PHE A 68 -11.17 -4.95 4.58
N THR A 69 -10.80 -3.93 5.35
CA THR A 69 -11.56 -2.68 5.39
C THR A 69 -10.81 -1.50 4.81
N HIS A 70 -9.48 -1.61 4.72
CA HIS A 70 -8.63 -0.50 4.28
C HIS A 70 -7.80 -0.93 3.08
N CYS A 71 -7.65 -0.04 2.13
CA CYS A 71 -6.81 -0.28 0.96
C CYS A 71 -5.96 0.95 0.73
N PHE A 72 -4.64 0.74 0.63
CA PHE A 72 -3.67 1.80 0.36
C PHE A 72 -2.96 1.47 -0.94
N ILE A 73 -2.73 2.49 -1.77
CA ILE A 73 -1.95 2.33 -2.99
C ILE A 73 -0.76 3.25 -2.89
N VAL A 74 0.44 2.65 -2.83
CA VAL A 74 1.69 3.38 -2.81
C VAL A 74 2.31 3.26 -4.19
N THR A 75 2.54 4.39 -4.83
CA THR A 75 3.05 4.43 -6.20
C THR A 75 4.54 4.73 -6.17
N PHE A 76 5.31 3.91 -6.91
CA PHE A 76 6.74 4.09 -7.09
C PHE A 76 7.05 4.29 -8.57
N LYS A 77 8.15 4.98 -8.84
CA LYS A 77 8.60 5.14 -10.22
C LYS A 77 9.00 3.80 -10.82
N ASP A 78 9.65 2.94 -10.02
CA ASP A 78 10.16 1.66 -10.47
C ASP A 78 10.41 0.73 -9.28
N GLU A 79 10.90 -0.46 -9.57
CA GLU A 79 11.19 -1.46 -8.54
C GLU A 79 12.29 -1.02 -7.59
N LYS A 80 13.21 -0.19 -8.06
CA LYS A 80 14.28 0.32 -7.22
C LYS A 80 13.71 1.17 -6.08
N GLY A 81 12.72 2.00 -6.40
CA GLY A 81 12.07 2.82 -5.38
C GLY A 81 11.39 1.96 -4.32
N ARG A 82 10.72 0.90 -4.75
CA ARG A 82 10.11 -0.04 -3.80
C ARG A 82 11.17 -0.73 -2.94
N SER A 83 12.30 -1.08 -3.53
CA SER A 83 13.40 -1.73 -2.80
C SER A 83 13.99 -0.84 -1.71
N VAL A 84 13.96 0.48 -1.92
CA VAL A 84 14.38 1.43 -0.90
C VAL A 84 13.31 1.55 0.20
N TYR A 85 12.05 1.53 -0.20
CA TYR A 85 10.90 1.72 0.69
C TYR A 85 10.74 0.58 1.70
N LEU A 86 10.79 -0.67 1.24
CA LEU A 86 10.46 -1.80 2.10
C LEU A 86 11.36 -1.90 3.34
N PRO A 87 12.69 -1.73 3.25
CA PRO A 87 13.54 -1.78 4.45
C PRO A 87 13.75 -0.41 5.09
N HIS A 88 13.10 0.64 4.59
CA HIS A 88 13.32 2.00 5.10
C HIS A 88 12.95 2.10 6.57
N PRO A 89 13.77 2.77 7.39
CA PRO A 89 13.48 2.92 8.82
C PRO A 89 12.10 3.50 9.11
N GLU A 90 11.65 4.46 8.30
CA GLU A 90 10.32 5.06 8.49
C GLU A 90 9.22 4.07 8.20
N HIS A 91 9.40 3.19 7.20
CA HIS A 91 8.43 2.14 6.91
C HIS A 91 8.41 1.12 8.06
N LYS A 92 9.57 0.77 8.58
CA LYS A 92 9.64 -0.17 9.71
C LYS A 92 8.98 0.41 10.96
N ALA A 93 9.14 1.71 11.19
CA ALA A 93 8.48 2.37 12.31
C ALA A 93 6.96 2.33 12.17
N PHE A 94 6.47 2.51 10.94
CA PHE A 94 5.05 2.38 10.66
C PHE A 94 4.55 0.96 10.96
N VAL A 95 5.30 -0.06 10.52
CA VAL A 95 4.91 -1.44 10.73
C VAL A 95 4.78 -1.75 12.22
N LYS A 96 5.61 -1.15 13.07
CA LYS A 96 5.51 -1.33 14.52
C LYS A 96 4.20 -0.78 15.07
N ILE A 97 3.67 0.27 14.48
CA ILE A 97 2.38 0.82 14.90
C ILE A 97 1.24 -0.08 14.44
N LEU A 98 1.39 -0.66 13.26
CA LEU A 98 0.37 -1.48 12.63
C LEU A 98 0.22 -2.86 13.29
N LYS A 99 1.34 -3.52 13.54
CA LYS A 99 1.35 -4.92 13.96
C LYS A 99 0.43 -5.25 15.14
N PRO A 100 0.38 -4.45 16.21
CA PRO A 100 -0.44 -4.81 17.37
C PRO A 100 -1.92 -4.98 17.07
N ILE A 101 -2.43 -4.31 16.04
CA ILE A 101 -3.86 -4.34 15.73
C ILE A 101 -4.17 -4.98 14.39
N LEU A 102 -3.15 -5.52 13.71
CA LEU A 102 -3.33 -6.15 12.40
C LEU A 102 -3.71 -7.61 12.56
N ASP A 103 -4.81 -8.02 11.91
CA ASP A 103 -5.21 -9.42 11.84
C ASP A 103 -4.64 -10.07 10.59
N ASP A 104 -4.76 -9.40 9.45
CA ASP A 104 -4.26 -9.92 8.18
C ASP A 104 -3.92 -8.80 7.23
N VAL A 105 -3.01 -9.07 6.31
CA VAL A 105 -2.58 -8.11 5.31
C VAL A 105 -2.52 -8.79 3.94
N PHE A 106 -2.89 -8.04 2.90
CA PHE A 106 -2.93 -8.55 1.54
C PHE A 106 -2.20 -7.55 0.66
N VAL A 107 -1.20 -8.02 -0.10
CA VAL A 107 -0.36 -7.15 -0.92
C VAL A 107 -0.31 -7.67 -2.34
N ILE A 108 -0.60 -6.80 -3.29
CA ILE A 108 -0.45 -7.09 -4.72
C ILE A 108 0.21 -5.89 -5.37
N ASP A 109 1.21 -6.13 -6.19
CA ASP A 109 1.90 -5.08 -6.92
C ASP A 109 1.70 -5.30 -8.42
N PHE A 110 1.59 -4.20 -9.15
CA PHE A 110 1.46 -4.29 -10.61
C PHE A 110 1.98 -3.00 -11.26
N TRP A 111 2.35 -3.13 -12.54
CA TRP A 111 2.74 -1.97 -13.35
C TRP A 111 1.50 -1.39 -14.02
N THR A 112 1.35 -0.06 -13.96
CA THR A 112 0.37 0.61 -14.80
C THR A 112 1.00 0.95 -16.14
N ASP A 113 0.17 1.08 -17.14
CA ASP A 113 0.65 1.52 -18.45
C ASP A 113 0.46 3.01 -18.65
#